data_f3a81c8c86773a61663a04c916091e99
#
_entry.id   f3a81c8c86773a61663a04c916091e99
#
_cell.length_a   1.000
_cell.length_b   1.000
_cell.length_c   1.000
_cell.angle_alpha   90.00
_cell.angle_beta   90.00
_cell.angle_gamma   90.00
#
_symmetry.space_group_name_H-M   'P 1'
#
loop_
_entity.id
_entity.type
_entity.pdbx_description
1 polymer ?
#
loop_
_entity_poly.entity_id
_entity_poly.type
_entity_poly.pdbx_seq_one_letter_code
_entity_poly.pdbx_strand_id
1 'polypeptide(L)'
;MISLIRLIILAISLNSYCSAADKSHPIKVNSKSAFLNKKNGYSIFTGNAIAIQGSLVLKGYKIEVFNKNNDVIKVIGYGGKNNQAHYEQDRSRFERFIEAKADKISYFVNEELVRLEGNAFILQGYDKFTGGTLDYDIKNDRVIAKKSEDGKERVKFKIRL
;
A
#
# COMPACT_ATOMS: atom_id res chain seq x y z
N MET A 1 -30.21 -53.69 -27.24
CA MET A 1 -28.84 -53.18 -27.11
C MET A 1 -28.95 -51.73 -26.68
N ILE A 2 -28.78 -51.44 -25.41
CA ILE A 2 -28.94 -50.10 -24.83
C ILE A 2 -27.55 -49.54 -24.64
N SER A 3 -27.17 -48.54 -25.45
CA SER A 3 -25.88 -47.85 -25.37
C SER A 3 -25.88 -46.87 -24.22
N LEU A 4 -25.05 -47.12 -23.20
CA LEU A 4 -24.87 -46.25 -22.06
C LEU A 4 -23.93 -45.12 -22.45
N ILE A 5 -24.46 -43.92 -22.73
CA ILE A 5 -23.68 -42.70 -22.91
C ILE A 5 -23.27 -42.21 -21.50
N ARG A 6 -22.01 -42.43 -21.13
CA ARG A 6 -21.38 -41.84 -19.93
C ARG A 6 -21.13 -40.36 -20.20
N LEU A 7 -21.94 -39.52 -19.59
CA LEU A 7 -21.73 -38.07 -19.52
C LEU A 7 -20.61 -37.80 -18.52
N ILE A 8 -19.39 -37.52 -19.01
CA ILE A 8 -18.27 -37.05 -18.17
C ILE A 8 -18.51 -35.56 -17.95
N ILE A 9 -19.00 -35.22 -16.77
CA ILE A 9 -19.03 -33.83 -16.28
C ILE A 9 -17.61 -33.47 -15.86
N LEU A 10 -16.90 -32.75 -16.73
CA LEU A 10 -15.63 -32.13 -16.43
C LEU A 10 -15.90 -30.95 -15.51
N ALA A 11 -15.77 -31.16 -14.21
CA ALA A 11 -15.82 -30.08 -13.24
C ALA A 11 -14.57 -29.21 -13.42
N ILE A 12 -14.71 -28.11 -14.16
CA ILE A 12 -13.70 -27.06 -14.25
C ILE A 12 -13.76 -26.33 -12.89
N SER A 13 -12.86 -26.73 -11.99
CA SER A 13 -12.59 -25.96 -10.78
C SER A 13 -11.99 -24.62 -11.21
N LEU A 14 -12.80 -23.57 -11.24
CA LEU A 14 -12.31 -22.19 -11.29
C LEU A 14 -11.54 -21.92 -9.98
N ASN A 15 -10.26 -22.23 -10.01
CA ASN A 15 -9.34 -21.72 -9.00
C ASN A 15 -9.33 -20.19 -9.16
N SER A 16 -10.11 -19.52 -8.32
CA SER A 16 -10.01 -18.07 -8.16
C SER A 16 -8.62 -17.79 -7.55
N TYR A 17 -7.65 -17.56 -8.43
CA TYR A 17 -6.37 -17.01 -8.01
C TYR A 17 -6.64 -15.64 -7.39
N CYS A 18 -6.71 -15.60 -6.07
CA CYS A 18 -6.71 -14.37 -5.31
C CYS A 18 -5.33 -13.73 -5.52
N SER A 19 -5.24 -12.84 -6.49
CA SER A 19 -4.01 -12.15 -6.83
C SER A 19 -3.63 -11.20 -5.70
N ALA A 20 -2.61 -11.58 -4.94
CA ALA A 20 -1.72 -10.64 -4.27
C ALA A 20 -0.82 -9.99 -5.34
N ALA A 21 -1.46 -9.37 -6.36
CA ALA A 21 -0.80 -9.03 -7.63
C ALA A 21 0.35 -8.04 -7.44
N ASP A 22 0.25 -7.14 -6.47
CA ASP A 22 1.27 -6.12 -6.27
C ASP A 22 2.51 -6.66 -5.53
N LYS A 23 2.31 -7.50 -4.51
CA LYS A 23 3.40 -8.05 -3.68
C LYS A 23 4.41 -8.90 -4.46
N SER A 24 3.98 -9.57 -5.54
CA SER A 24 4.86 -10.39 -6.38
C SER A 24 5.74 -9.57 -7.31
N HIS A 25 5.49 -8.27 -7.49
CA HIS A 25 6.27 -7.41 -8.35
C HIS A 25 7.49 -6.85 -7.60
N PRO A 26 8.64 -6.67 -8.29
CA PRO A 26 9.79 -6.00 -7.70
C PRO A 26 9.45 -4.53 -7.40
N ILE A 27 10.00 -4.00 -6.31
CA ILE A 27 9.90 -2.57 -6.00
C ILE A 27 10.93 -1.82 -6.83
N LYS A 28 10.46 -0.88 -7.65
CA LYS A 28 11.28 0.03 -8.46
C LYS A 28 11.28 1.40 -7.80
N VAL A 29 12.47 2.00 -7.61
CA VAL A 29 12.58 3.34 -7.03
C VAL A 29 13.29 4.28 -8.00
N ASN A 30 12.74 5.49 -8.17
CA ASN A 30 13.33 6.59 -8.94
C ASN A 30 13.51 7.79 -8.00
N SER A 31 14.64 8.52 -8.12
CA SER A 31 14.97 9.67 -7.28
C SER A 31 16.10 10.49 -7.92
N LYS A 32 16.37 11.69 -7.38
CA LYS A 32 17.53 12.51 -7.80
C LYS A 32 18.85 11.98 -7.25
N SER A 33 18.85 11.39 -6.06
CA SER A 33 20.04 10.78 -5.45
C SER A 33 19.69 9.53 -4.68
N ALA A 34 20.63 8.59 -4.58
CA ALA A 34 20.46 7.35 -3.85
C ALA A 34 21.72 7.02 -3.04
N PHE A 35 21.52 6.51 -1.82
CA PHE A 35 22.52 5.87 -0.99
C PHE A 35 22.10 4.42 -0.73
N LEU A 36 22.97 3.46 -1.05
CA LEU A 36 22.70 2.04 -0.90
C LEU A 36 23.71 1.40 0.05
N ASN A 37 23.24 0.85 1.16
CA ASN A 37 24.03 0.06 2.08
C ASN A 37 23.54 -1.39 2.07
N LYS A 38 24.03 -2.17 1.09
CA LYS A 38 23.63 -3.57 0.91
C LYS A 38 23.97 -4.44 2.13
N LYS A 39 25.09 -4.14 2.82
CA LYS A 39 25.52 -4.90 4.00
C LYS A 39 24.50 -4.82 5.13
N ASN A 40 23.88 -3.66 5.30
CA ASN A 40 22.91 -3.40 6.38
C ASN A 40 21.45 -3.53 5.89
N GLY A 41 21.24 -3.90 4.62
CA GLY A 41 19.90 -4.02 4.05
C GLY A 41 19.11 -2.71 4.07
N TYR A 42 19.78 -1.57 3.84
CA TYR A 42 19.15 -0.25 3.96
C TYR A 42 19.54 0.64 2.78
N SER A 43 18.57 1.34 2.21
CA SER A 43 18.78 2.28 1.12
C SER A 43 17.95 3.54 1.32
N ILE A 44 18.51 4.69 0.95
CA ILE A 44 17.86 6.01 1.00
C ILE A 44 17.82 6.59 -0.41
N PHE A 45 16.66 7.08 -0.79
CA PHE A 45 16.41 7.77 -2.05
C PHE A 45 15.88 9.16 -1.75
N THR A 46 16.48 10.21 -2.31
CA THR A 46 16.16 11.60 -1.98
C THR A 46 15.92 12.43 -3.24
N GLY A 47 15.00 13.38 -3.14
CA GLY A 47 14.64 14.34 -4.19
C GLY A 47 13.54 13.80 -5.10
N ASN A 48 12.29 14.10 -4.74
CA ASN A 48 11.09 13.66 -5.46
C ASN A 48 11.11 12.14 -5.74
N ALA A 49 11.39 11.38 -4.69
CA ALA A 49 11.51 9.93 -4.79
C ALA A 49 10.14 9.28 -5.03
N ILE A 50 10.12 8.27 -5.90
CA ILE A 50 8.92 7.50 -6.25
C ILE A 50 9.27 6.02 -6.18
N ALA A 51 8.54 5.25 -5.39
CA ALA A 51 8.61 3.79 -5.33
C ALA A 51 7.34 3.20 -5.94
N ILE A 52 7.49 2.17 -6.77
CA ILE A 52 6.40 1.51 -7.49
C ILE A 52 6.49 0.00 -7.25
N GLN A 53 5.37 -0.62 -6.88
CA GLN A 53 5.22 -2.08 -6.81
C GLN A 53 3.85 -2.47 -7.37
N GLY A 54 3.80 -3.01 -8.58
CA GLY A 54 2.54 -3.28 -9.28
C GLY A 54 1.74 -1.99 -9.47
N SER A 55 0.53 -1.93 -8.94
CA SER A 55 -0.35 -0.75 -8.96
C SER A 55 -0.09 0.23 -7.81
N LEU A 56 0.69 -0.19 -6.80
CA LEU A 56 1.06 0.65 -5.67
C LEU A 56 2.12 1.66 -6.05
N VAL A 57 1.88 2.92 -5.74
CA VAL A 57 2.81 4.04 -5.93
C VAL A 57 2.97 4.81 -4.62
N LEU A 58 4.20 4.94 -4.13
CA LEU A 58 4.54 5.77 -2.97
C LEU A 58 5.49 6.89 -3.43
N LYS A 59 5.09 8.13 -3.19
CA LYS A 59 5.84 9.35 -3.53
C LYS A 59 6.25 10.09 -2.26
N GLY A 60 7.44 10.69 -2.25
CA GLY A 60 7.90 11.51 -1.15
C GLY A 60 9.12 12.35 -1.50
N TYR A 61 9.46 13.30 -0.65
CA TYR A 61 10.75 13.98 -0.74
C TYR A 61 11.91 13.00 -0.56
N LYS A 62 11.75 12.07 0.39
CA LYS A 62 12.70 11.00 0.71
C LYS A 62 11.96 9.67 0.82
N ILE A 63 12.56 8.60 0.29
CA ILE A 63 12.11 7.22 0.49
C ILE A 63 13.24 6.40 1.10
N GLU A 64 12.93 5.63 2.13
CA GLU A 64 13.80 4.65 2.75
C GLU A 64 13.30 3.24 2.46
N VAL A 65 14.19 2.34 2.06
CA VAL A 65 13.88 0.94 1.75
C VAL A 65 14.69 0.05 2.67
N PHE A 66 14.01 -0.88 3.34
CA PHE A 66 14.60 -1.83 4.26
C PHE A 66 14.45 -3.25 3.71
N ASN A 67 15.57 -3.96 3.64
CA ASN A 67 15.65 -5.31 3.15
C ASN A 67 16.10 -6.26 4.26
N LYS A 68 15.61 -7.49 4.21
CA LYS A 68 16.08 -8.62 5.01
C LYS A 68 16.15 -9.85 4.12
N ASN A 69 17.28 -10.54 4.13
CA ASN A 69 17.51 -11.74 3.28
C ASN A 69 17.22 -11.50 1.78
N ASN A 70 17.64 -10.34 1.26
CA ASN A 70 17.39 -9.83 -0.10
C ASN A 70 15.94 -9.45 -0.43
N ASP A 71 14.99 -9.64 0.48
CA ASP A 71 13.60 -9.22 0.28
C ASP A 71 13.37 -7.86 0.90
N VAL A 72 12.59 -7.01 0.21
CA VAL A 72 12.11 -5.75 0.79
C VAL A 72 11.04 -6.05 1.80
N ILE A 73 11.26 -5.60 3.04
CA ILE A 73 10.31 -5.81 4.15
C ILE A 73 9.53 -4.54 4.49
N LYS A 74 10.11 -3.36 4.22
CA LYS A 74 9.48 -2.08 4.55
C LYS A 74 9.96 -0.97 3.62
N VAL A 75 9.03 -0.09 3.21
CA VAL A 75 9.30 1.13 2.49
C VAL A 75 8.69 2.30 3.24
N ILE A 76 9.44 3.38 3.47
CA ILE A 76 8.96 4.57 4.16
C ILE A 76 9.10 5.76 3.24
N GLY A 77 7.98 6.46 2.97
CA GLY A 77 7.97 7.75 2.30
C GLY A 77 7.81 8.88 3.31
N TYR A 78 8.63 9.91 3.16
CA TYR A 78 8.57 11.13 3.95
C TYR A 78 8.15 12.30 3.10
N GLY A 79 7.25 13.12 3.61
CA GLY A 79 6.93 14.41 3.04
C GLY A 79 8.11 15.37 3.11
N GLY A 80 8.07 16.41 2.29
CA GLY A 80 9.00 17.52 2.32
C GLY A 80 8.42 18.70 3.11
N LYS A 81 9.11 19.84 3.05
CA LYS A 81 8.72 21.05 3.79
C LYS A 81 7.31 21.56 3.43
N ASN A 82 6.90 21.39 2.16
CA ASN A 82 5.64 21.93 1.65
C ASN A 82 4.70 20.85 1.08
N ASN A 83 5.11 19.60 1.03
CA ASN A 83 4.34 18.51 0.42
C ASN A 83 4.38 17.28 1.32
N GLN A 84 3.22 16.68 1.54
CA GLN A 84 3.12 15.41 2.24
C GLN A 84 3.63 14.25 1.37
N ALA A 85 3.98 13.13 2.00
CA ALA A 85 4.12 11.86 1.31
C ALA A 85 2.75 11.45 0.74
N HIS A 86 2.76 10.76 -0.41
CA HIS A 86 1.56 10.41 -1.14
C HIS A 86 1.60 8.94 -1.53
N TYR A 87 0.53 8.24 -1.27
CA TYR A 87 0.31 6.85 -1.63
C TYR A 87 -0.90 6.74 -2.55
N GLU A 88 -0.76 5.94 -3.60
CA GLU A 88 -1.83 5.59 -4.53
C GLU A 88 -1.82 4.09 -4.79
N GLN A 89 -2.98 3.49 -4.92
CA GLN A 89 -3.13 2.10 -5.37
C GLN A 89 -4.42 1.93 -6.15
N ASP A 90 -4.31 1.39 -7.36
CA ASP A 90 -5.45 0.96 -8.13
C ASP A 90 -5.88 -0.44 -7.67
N ARG A 91 -7.09 -0.52 -7.13
CA ARG A 91 -7.73 -1.77 -6.72
C ARG A 91 -8.94 -2.08 -7.60
N SER A 92 -8.70 -2.10 -8.91
CA SER A 92 -9.72 -2.30 -9.94
C SER A 92 -10.61 -3.52 -9.70
N ARG A 93 -10.08 -4.57 -9.04
CA ARG A 93 -10.86 -5.75 -8.62
C ARG A 93 -12.03 -5.39 -7.69
N PHE A 94 -11.91 -4.31 -6.89
CA PHE A 94 -12.94 -3.83 -5.98
C PHE A 94 -13.61 -2.55 -6.49
N GLU A 95 -13.33 -2.17 -7.76
CA GLU A 95 -13.78 -0.90 -8.36
C GLU A 95 -13.39 0.32 -7.50
N ARG A 96 -12.26 0.23 -6.80
CA ARG A 96 -11.82 1.24 -5.84
C ARG A 96 -10.41 1.70 -6.14
N PHE A 97 -10.24 3.00 -6.08
CA PHE A 97 -8.96 3.67 -6.05
C PHE A 97 -8.69 4.13 -4.62
N ILE A 98 -7.46 3.89 -4.15
CA ILE A 98 -7.00 4.36 -2.84
C ILE A 98 -6.03 5.51 -3.08
N GLU A 99 -6.29 6.64 -2.45
CA GLU A 99 -5.37 7.76 -2.35
C GLU A 99 -5.14 8.07 -0.89
N ALA A 100 -3.87 8.22 -0.48
CA ALA A 100 -3.55 8.57 0.90
C ALA A 100 -2.41 9.59 0.97
N LYS A 101 -2.46 10.45 1.99
CA LYS A 101 -1.47 11.50 2.26
C LYS A 101 -1.15 11.54 3.74
N ALA A 102 0.12 11.75 4.09
CA ALA A 102 0.57 11.97 5.46
C ALA A 102 1.96 12.60 5.46
N ASP A 103 2.42 13.07 6.62
CA ASP A 103 3.78 13.56 6.78
C ASP A 103 4.80 12.42 6.62
N LYS A 104 4.39 11.20 7.05
CA LYS A 104 5.14 9.96 6.88
C LYS A 104 4.19 8.82 6.52
N ILE A 105 4.55 8.02 5.52
CA ILE A 105 3.83 6.82 5.10
C ILE A 105 4.77 5.63 5.14
N SER A 106 4.42 4.60 5.91
CA SER A 106 5.19 3.36 6.04
C SER A 106 4.40 2.21 5.41
N TYR A 107 4.96 1.57 4.39
CA TYR A 107 4.42 0.35 3.81
C TYR A 107 5.18 -0.86 4.33
N PHE A 108 4.51 -1.73 5.05
CA PHE A 108 5.02 -3.01 5.56
C PHE A 108 4.62 -4.11 4.57
N VAL A 109 5.60 -4.58 3.81
CA VAL A 109 5.37 -5.43 2.62
C VAL A 109 4.78 -6.78 3.00
N ASN A 110 5.31 -7.42 4.06
CA ASN A 110 4.87 -8.75 4.47
C ASN A 110 3.47 -8.74 5.09
N GLU A 111 3.18 -7.69 5.85
CA GLU A 111 1.91 -7.49 6.54
C GLU A 111 0.83 -6.94 5.60
N GLU A 112 1.20 -6.46 4.41
CA GLU A 112 0.31 -5.74 3.49
C GLU A 112 -0.42 -4.58 4.20
N LEU A 113 0.35 -3.82 5.00
CA LEU A 113 -0.15 -2.74 5.84
C LEU A 113 0.50 -1.41 5.43
N VAL A 114 -0.32 -0.38 5.24
CA VAL A 114 0.12 0.99 5.06
C VAL A 114 -0.23 1.79 6.31
N ARG A 115 0.78 2.36 6.96
CA ARG A 115 0.60 3.26 8.12
C ARG A 115 0.90 4.69 7.72
N LEU A 116 -0.03 5.58 8.02
CA LEU A 116 0.04 7.01 7.80
C LEU A 116 0.19 7.71 9.15
N GLU A 117 1.18 8.59 9.26
CA GLU A 117 1.50 9.31 10.50
C GLU A 117 1.64 10.81 10.20
N GLY A 118 0.96 11.63 10.97
CA GLY A 118 0.91 13.10 10.86
C GLY A 118 0.00 13.59 9.73
N ASN A 119 -1.04 14.37 10.09
CA ASN A 119 -2.01 14.94 9.14
C ASN A 119 -2.53 13.89 8.14
N ALA A 120 -2.85 12.71 8.65
CA ALA A 120 -3.17 11.55 7.84
C ALA A 120 -4.54 11.67 7.15
N PHE A 121 -4.58 11.31 5.87
CA PHE A 121 -5.77 11.32 5.03
C PHE A 121 -5.80 10.05 4.17
N ILE A 122 -6.96 9.41 4.06
CA ILE A 122 -7.25 8.33 3.10
C ILE A 122 -8.56 8.65 2.39
N LEU A 123 -8.55 8.48 1.08
CA LEU A 123 -9.72 8.40 0.21
C LEU A 123 -9.79 6.97 -0.33
N GLN A 124 -10.88 6.27 -0.05
CA GLN A 124 -11.18 4.94 -0.53
C GLN A 124 -12.50 4.96 -1.31
N GLY A 125 -12.41 5.02 -2.63
CA GLY A 125 -13.58 5.29 -3.45
C GLY A 125 -14.20 6.65 -3.10
N TYR A 126 -15.37 6.65 -2.46
CA TYR A 126 -16.06 7.88 -2.00
C TYR A 126 -15.86 8.17 -0.51
N ASP A 127 -15.31 7.22 0.23
CA ASP A 127 -15.14 7.32 1.68
C ASP A 127 -13.87 8.06 2.04
N LYS A 128 -13.96 9.01 2.97
CA LYS A 128 -12.85 9.85 3.43
C LYS A 128 -12.59 9.63 4.91
N PHE A 129 -11.32 9.42 5.23
CA PHE A 129 -10.83 9.25 6.60
C PHE A 129 -9.72 10.26 6.86
N THR A 130 -9.75 10.92 8.02
CA THR A 130 -8.67 11.80 8.48
C THR A 130 -8.37 11.54 9.95
N GLY A 131 -7.13 11.74 10.35
CA GLY A 131 -6.70 11.58 11.74
C GLY A 131 -5.19 11.79 11.92
N GLY A 132 -4.72 11.65 13.14
CA GLY A 132 -3.28 11.72 13.41
C GLY A 132 -2.52 10.51 12.91
N THR A 133 -3.14 9.32 13.03
CA THR A 133 -2.61 8.06 12.52
C THR A 133 -3.73 7.23 11.91
N LEU A 134 -3.51 6.75 10.68
CA LEU A 134 -4.40 5.83 9.98
C LEU A 134 -3.61 4.60 9.54
N ASP A 135 -4.15 3.42 9.80
CA ASP A 135 -3.64 2.15 9.30
C ASP A 135 -4.59 1.62 8.20
N TYR A 136 -4.05 1.35 7.00
CA TYR A 136 -4.79 0.71 5.92
C TYR A 136 -4.28 -0.72 5.72
N ASP A 137 -5.13 -1.68 6.05
CA ASP A 137 -4.91 -3.12 5.86
C ASP A 137 -5.33 -3.47 4.42
N ILE A 138 -4.35 -3.60 3.54
CA ILE A 138 -4.56 -3.83 2.11
C ILE A 138 -5.27 -5.17 1.88
N LYS A 139 -4.87 -6.21 2.63
CA LYS A 139 -5.39 -7.56 2.48
C LYS A 139 -6.89 -7.64 2.78
N ASN A 140 -7.31 -6.98 3.86
CA ASN A 140 -8.70 -7.01 4.35
C ASN A 140 -9.50 -5.79 3.89
N ASP A 141 -8.90 -4.88 3.09
CA ASP A 141 -9.52 -3.63 2.62
C ASP A 141 -10.12 -2.80 3.76
N ARG A 142 -9.37 -2.63 4.84
CA ARG A 142 -9.86 -2.05 6.10
C ARG A 142 -9.01 -0.87 6.54
N VAL A 143 -9.69 0.24 6.89
CA VAL A 143 -9.06 1.41 7.51
C VAL A 143 -9.29 1.40 9.02
N ILE A 144 -8.22 1.57 9.79
CA ILE A 144 -8.25 1.73 11.25
C ILE A 144 -7.70 3.11 11.57
N ALA A 145 -8.52 3.95 12.18
CA ALA A 145 -8.13 5.29 12.57
C ALA A 145 -7.85 5.36 14.07
N LYS A 146 -6.72 5.99 14.42
CA LYS A 146 -6.30 6.22 15.80
C LYS A 146 -6.13 7.73 16.01
N LYS A 147 -6.40 8.21 17.22
CA LYS A 147 -6.08 9.59 17.60
C LYS A 147 -4.56 9.80 17.53
N SER A 148 -4.12 11.06 17.34
CA SER A 148 -2.72 11.42 17.49
C SER A 148 -2.21 11.11 18.90
N GLU A 149 -0.90 10.88 19.06
CA GLU A 149 -0.30 10.61 20.36
C GLU A 149 -0.49 11.80 21.33
N ASP A 150 -0.47 13.03 20.81
CA ASP A 150 -0.74 14.25 21.57
C ASP A 150 -2.24 14.53 21.84
N GLY A 151 -3.13 13.68 21.31
CA GLY A 151 -4.58 13.75 21.50
C GLY A 151 -5.28 14.93 20.82
N LYS A 152 -4.56 15.77 20.04
CA LYS A 152 -5.11 16.99 19.42
C LYS A 152 -5.93 16.70 18.18
N GLU A 153 -5.54 15.69 17.40
CA GLU A 153 -6.25 15.36 16.17
C GLU A 153 -7.36 14.34 16.44
N ARG A 154 -8.56 14.71 16.04
CA ARG A 154 -9.73 13.82 16.09
C ARG A 154 -9.85 13.02 14.79
N VAL A 155 -10.29 11.79 14.91
CA VAL A 155 -10.69 10.98 13.76
C VAL A 155 -11.97 11.59 13.18
N LYS A 156 -11.96 11.84 11.86
CA LYS A 156 -13.14 12.25 11.09
C LYS A 156 -13.30 11.31 9.91
N PHE A 157 -14.51 10.91 9.65
CA PHE A 157 -14.85 10.09 8.48
C PHE A 157 -16.11 10.61 7.81
N LYS A 158 -16.16 10.48 6.48
CA LYS A 158 -17.33 10.71 5.65
C LYS A 158 -17.55 9.47 4.82
N ILE A 159 -18.65 8.77 5.07
CA ILE A 159 -19.03 7.54 4.37
C ILE A 159 -20.24 7.86 3.50
N ARG A 160 -20.25 7.36 2.27
CA ARG A 160 -21.41 7.40 1.39
C ARG A 160 -22.20 6.10 1.59
N LEU A 161 -23.44 6.25 2.08
CA LEU A 161 -24.41 5.14 2.19
C LEU A 161 -25.12 4.93 0.86
#